data_1110febb7948a2edee8273eba9315ba9
#
_entry.id   1110febb7948a2edee8273eba9315ba9
#
_cell.length_a   1.000
_cell.length_b   1.000
_cell.length_c   1.000
_cell.angle_alpha   90.00
_cell.angle_beta   90.00
_cell.angle_gamma   90.00
#
_symmetry.space_group_name_H-M   'P 1'
#
loop_
_entity.id
_entity.type
_entity.pdbx_description
1 polymer ?
#
loop_
_entity_poly.entity_id
_entity_poly.type
_entity_poly.pdbx_seq_one_letter_code
_entity_poly.pdbx_strand_id
1 'polypeptide(L)'
;MEIEKISKKAIELTVKEVCKKYFNFDFDSLNIPVKINGRLKNSLGRMVYNPRSNKAISIEFSKELVSGIYKIETVESVIKHECTHLVLFARKESFKDGCKNFEDTVKKIGGTSTGTIFPAGIRYHGVCSKCGEECLNTTSKARFNRITDPENAKFYVSGCCHSPIIKGENEILKDNTEFKNKDAGELLRKNIELVNGKKEITKKIVAKKVADKIKKPADKIEKPIEDNDIKIDPITHLIAPKNGKIKVNQTALWRTLIYYVDTKNDAEIKFLYKNFKEDFIKGYKCLTKNRIKYIDMIIKVEA
;
A
#
# COMPACT_ATOMS: atom_id res chain seq x y z
N MET A 1 19.74 -10.85 -4.94
CA MET A 1 19.39 -10.15 -3.69
C MET A 1 17.97 -9.64 -3.89
N GLU A 2 16.98 -10.25 -3.22
CA GLU A 2 15.61 -9.74 -3.27
C GLU A 2 15.61 -8.36 -2.59
N ILE A 3 15.23 -7.34 -3.33
CA ILE A 3 15.09 -5.99 -2.77
C ILE A 3 13.82 -6.01 -1.92
N GLU A 4 14.00 -5.90 -0.60
CA GLU A 4 12.90 -5.89 0.36
C GLU A 4 12.00 -4.67 0.10
N LYS A 5 10.70 -4.86 0.25
CA LYS A 5 9.71 -3.79 0.10
C LYS A 5 10.02 -2.61 1.02
N ILE A 6 10.15 -1.42 0.44
CA ILE A 6 10.48 -0.20 1.17
C ILE A 6 9.28 0.26 2.02
N SER A 7 9.51 0.51 3.30
CA SER A 7 8.45 0.94 4.19
C SER A 7 8.06 2.41 3.96
N LYS A 8 6.77 2.72 4.15
CA LYS A 8 6.29 4.12 4.10
C LYS A 8 7.08 5.04 5.02
N LYS A 9 7.47 4.54 6.21
CA LYS A 9 8.25 5.33 7.19
C LYS A 9 9.63 5.71 6.68
N ALA A 10 10.32 4.81 5.97
CA ALA A 10 11.61 5.12 5.35
C ALA A 10 11.47 6.20 4.26
N ILE A 11 10.40 6.12 3.44
CA ILE A 11 10.09 7.16 2.45
C ILE A 11 9.82 8.52 3.12
N GLU A 12 9.01 8.56 4.18
CA GLU A 12 8.72 9.80 4.93
C GLU A 12 9.99 10.45 5.49
N LEU A 13 10.87 9.65 6.10
CA LEU A 13 12.15 10.15 6.62
C LEU A 13 13.03 10.68 5.49
N THR A 14 13.10 9.96 4.37
CA THR A 14 13.92 10.39 3.22
C THR A 14 13.38 11.68 2.60
N VAL A 15 12.05 11.87 2.48
CA VAL A 15 11.46 13.14 2.04
C VAL A 15 11.91 14.30 2.92
N LYS A 16 11.83 14.14 4.26
CA LYS A 16 12.26 15.17 5.22
C LYS A 16 13.74 15.48 5.10
N GLU A 17 14.58 14.44 5.02
CA GLU A 17 16.04 14.63 4.90
C GLU A 17 16.43 15.26 3.55
N VAL A 18 15.77 14.89 2.43
CA VAL A 18 15.99 15.53 1.12
C VAL A 18 15.63 17.02 1.18
N CYS A 19 14.45 17.35 1.72
CA CYS A 19 14.05 18.75 1.86
C CYS A 19 15.04 19.55 2.71
N LYS A 20 15.51 18.97 3.83
CA LYS A 20 16.46 19.63 4.70
C LYS A 20 17.86 19.74 4.08
N LYS A 21 18.42 18.62 3.58
CA LYS A 21 19.81 18.53 3.07
C LYS A 21 20.02 19.41 1.84
N TYR A 22 19.12 19.34 0.86
CA TYR A 22 19.33 19.99 -0.43
C TYR A 22 18.70 21.37 -0.54
N PHE A 23 17.68 21.65 0.27
CA PHE A 23 16.92 22.90 0.15
C PHE A 23 16.92 23.76 1.40
N ASN A 24 17.48 23.26 2.50
CA ASN A 24 17.33 23.87 3.83
C ASN A 24 15.86 24.19 4.15
N PHE A 25 14.96 23.27 3.81
CA PHE A 25 13.52 23.43 3.90
C PHE A 25 12.93 22.47 4.93
N ASP A 26 12.12 22.99 5.85
CA ASP A 26 11.42 22.15 6.84
C ASP A 26 10.12 21.61 6.24
N PHE A 27 10.12 20.32 5.89
CA PHE A 27 8.94 19.62 5.37
C PHE A 27 7.76 19.63 6.35
N ASP A 28 8.04 19.50 7.66
CA ASP A 28 7.00 19.40 8.67
C ASP A 28 6.21 20.70 8.83
N SER A 29 6.79 21.84 8.47
CA SER A 29 6.11 23.14 8.46
C SER A 29 4.88 23.21 7.56
N LEU A 30 4.84 22.37 6.52
CA LEU A 30 3.71 22.32 5.59
C LEU A 30 2.52 21.52 6.11
N ASN A 31 2.71 20.69 7.11
CA ASN A 31 1.70 19.78 7.68
C ASN A 31 0.96 18.93 6.62
N ILE A 32 1.69 18.43 5.63
CA ILE A 32 1.16 17.58 4.56
C ILE A 32 1.65 16.14 4.70
N PRO A 33 0.81 15.14 4.32
CA PRO A 33 1.21 13.74 4.41
C PRO A 33 2.03 13.28 3.20
N VAL A 34 2.94 12.34 3.45
CA VAL A 34 3.51 11.45 2.43
C VAL A 34 2.60 10.22 2.30
N LYS A 35 2.19 9.87 1.07
CA LYS A 35 1.26 8.76 0.81
C LYS A 35 1.85 7.75 -0.16
N ILE A 36 1.54 6.46 0.06
CA ILE A 36 1.73 5.42 -0.95
C ILE A 36 0.39 5.19 -1.64
N ASN A 37 0.32 5.51 -2.93
CA ASN A 37 -0.91 5.52 -3.71
C ASN A 37 -0.94 4.35 -4.71
N GLY A 38 -1.77 3.33 -4.44
CA GLY A 38 -1.94 2.17 -5.32
C GLY A 38 -2.69 2.46 -6.63
N ARG A 39 -3.30 3.63 -6.76
CA ARG A 39 -3.98 4.07 -7.99
C ARG A 39 -3.06 4.84 -8.94
N LEU A 40 -1.88 5.24 -8.49
CA LEU A 40 -0.87 5.91 -9.31
C LEU A 40 -0.18 4.85 -10.20
N LYS A 41 -0.57 4.79 -11.48
CA LYS A 41 -0.14 3.76 -12.44
C LYS A 41 0.77 4.30 -13.54
N ASN A 42 0.60 5.57 -13.90
CA ASN A 42 1.31 6.19 -15.03
C ASN A 42 2.51 7.03 -14.59
N SER A 43 2.72 7.21 -13.29
CA SER A 43 3.89 7.89 -12.74
C SER A 43 4.32 7.23 -11.45
N LEU A 44 5.60 7.37 -11.10
CA LEU A 44 6.19 6.79 -9.89
C LEU A 44 5.97 7.67 -8.67
N GLY A 45 5.85 8.98 -8.86
CA GLY A 45 5.56 9.97 -7.84
C GLY A 45 4.69 11.10 -8.36
N ARG A 46 4.20 11.93 -7.46
CA ARG A 46 3.60 13.23 -7.76
C ARG A 46 3.48 14.12 -6.52
N MET A 47 3.68 15.40 -6.70
CA MET A 47 3.25 16.42 -5.75
C MET A 47 1.81 16.83 -6.07
N VAL A 48 0.94 16.80 -5.06
CA VAL A 48 -0.47 17.18 -5.18
C VAL A 48 -0.69 18.53 -4.52
N TYR A 49 -1.28 19.47 -5.25
CA TYR A 49 -1.61 20.80 -4.76
C TYR A 49 -3.02 21.24 -5.20
N ASN A 50 -3.58 22.21 -4.48
CA ASN A 50 -4.83 22.83 -4.87
C ASN A 50 -4.53 24.16 -5.59
N PRO A 51 -4.84 24.26 -6.89
CA PRO A 51 -4.55 25.47 -7.67
C PRO A 51 -5.37 26.69 -7.24
N ARG A 52 -6.57 26.48 -6.63
CA ARG A 52 -7.43 27.59 -6.18
C ARG A 52 -6.91 28.21 -4.89
N SER A 53 -6.49 27.39 -3.92
CA SER A 53 -5.97 27.87 -2.64
C SER A 53 -4.46 28.05 -2.62
N ASN A 54 -3.77 27.66 -3.69
CA ASN A 54 -2.31 27.65 -3.80
C ASN A 54 -1.63 26.98 -2.60
N LYS A 55 -2.16 25.82 -2.18
CA LYS A 55 -1.65 25.02 -1.05
C LYS A 55 -1.26 23.62 -1.50
N ALA A 56 -0.11 23.15 -1.06
CA ALA A 56 0.27 21.75 -1.20
C ALA A 56 -0.68 20.87 -0.35
N ILE A 57 -1.00 19.67 -0.87
CA ILE A 57 -1.92 18.72 -0.21
C ILE A 57 -1.18 17.48 0.25
N SER A 58 -0.31 16.92 -0.58
CA SER A 58 0.45 15.71 -0.28
C SER A 58 1.59 15.51 -1.28
N ILE A 59 2.58 14.72 -0.88
CA ILE A 59 3.46 14.00 -1.82
C ILE A 59 2.99 12.56 -1.88
N GLU A 60 2.84 12.02 -3.08
CA GLU A 60 2.38 10.66 -3.29
C GLU A 60 3.38 9.87 -4.13
N PHE A 61 3.66 8.63 -3.72
CA PHE A 61 4.48 7.68 -4.46
C PHE A 61 3.66 6.46 -4.83
N SER A 62 3.94 5.88 -5.99
CA SER A 62 3.22 4.69 -6.44
C SER A 62 3.55 3.49 -5.54
N LYS A 63 2.59 2.56 -5.42
CA LYS A 63 2.83 1.29 -4.73
C LYS A 63 3.93 0.47 -5.42
N GLU A 64 4.08 0.64 -6.72
CA GLU A 64 5.06 -0.04 -7.54
C GLU A 64 6.48 0.43 -7.23
N LEU A 65 6.69 1.75 -7.06
CA LEU A 65 7.99 2.33 -6.69
C LEU A 65 8.57 1.71 -5.42
N VAL A 66 7.73 1.43 -4.43
CA VAL A 66 8.16 0.91 -3.12
C VAL A 66 8.08 -0.61 -3.00
N SER A 67 7.77 -1.32 -4.08
CA SER A 67 7.55 -2.77 -4.08
C SER A 67 8.83 -3.61 -4.04
N GLY A 68 9.99 -2.99 -4.24
CA GLY A 68 11.29 -3.68 -4.38
C GLY A 68 11.67 -4.02 -5.82
N ILE A 69 10.90 -3.56 -6.82
CA ILE A 69 11.22 -3.75 -8.24
C ILE A 69 12.32 -2.78 -8.68
N TYR A 70 12.31 -1.56 -8.12
CA TYR A 70 13.26 -0.51 -8.46
C TYR A 70 14.47 -0.52 -7.53
N LYS A 71 15.64 -0.13 -8.08
CA LYS A 71 16.85 0.12 -7.28
C LYS A 71 16.61 1.24 -6.28
N ILE A 72 17.30 1.21 -5.16
CA ILE A 72 17.20 2.23 -4.11
C ILE A 72 17.57 3.62 -4.66
N GLU A 73 18.54 3.68 -5.56
CA GLU A 73 18.97 4.89 -6.26
C GLU A 73 17.83 5.52 -7.08
N THR A 74 17.10 4.68 -7.80
CA THR A 74 15.92 5.11 -8.57
C THR A 74 14.83 5.66 -7.66
N VAL A 75 14.52 4.95 -6.58
CA VAL A 75 13.50 5.40 -5.62
C VAL A 75 13.89 6.74 -5.00
N GLU A 76 15.16 6.90 -4.56
CA GLU A 76 15.63 8.18 -4.02
C GLU A 76 15.61 9.30 -5.05
N SER A 77 15.96 9.03 -6.31
CA SER A 77 15.93 10.05 -7.37
C SER A 77 14.51 10.53 -7.68
N VAL A 78 13.51 9.65 -7.63
CA VAL A 78 12.09 10.03 -7.72
C VAL A 78 11.66 10.85 -6.49
N ILE A 79 12.10 10.48 -5.29
CA ILE A 79 11.83 11.30 -4.09
C ILE A 79 12.39 12.69 -4.24
N LYS A 80 13.63 12.84 -4.75
CA LYS A 80 14.26 14.13 -5.01
C LYS A 80 13.46 14.97 -6.03
N HIS A 81 12.94 14.32 -7.08
CA HIS A 81 12.08 14.96 -8.08
C HIS A 81 10.82 15.58 -7.44
N GLU A 82 10.07 14.79 -6.67
CA GLU A 82 8.85 15.27 -6.03
C GLU A 82 9.11 16.32 -4.93
N CYS A 83 10.21 16.18 -4.19
CA CYS A 83 10.64 17.21 -3.24
C CYS A 83 11.01 18.52 -3.94
N THR A 84 11.59 18.47 -5.14
CA THR A 84 11.90 19.67 -5.94
C THR A 84 10.61 20.41 -6.31
N HIS A 85 9.60 19.69 -6.83
CA HIS A 85 8.28 20.28 -7.07
C HIS A 85 7.73 20.99 -5.84
N LEU A 86 7.75 20.30 -4.69
CA LEU A 86 7.20 20.82 -3.45
C LEU A 86 7.90 22.08 -2.96
N VAL A 87 9.24 22.07 -2.94
CA VAL A 87 10.00 23.19 -2.40
C VAL A 87 9.92 24.41 -3.31
N LEU A 88 10.03 24.23 -4.63
CA LEU A 88 9.86 25.34 -5.58
C LEU A 88 8.44 25.92 -5.51
N PHE A 89 7.42 25.07 -5.40
CA PHE A 89 6.05 25.50 -5.18
C PHE A 89 5.89 26.33 -3.90
N ALA A 90 6.44 25.85 -2.78
CA ALA A 90 6.40 26.57 -1.50
C ALA A 90 7.11 27.91 -1.55
N ARG A 91 8.17 28.04 -2.35
CA ARG A 91 8.91 29.29 -2.60
C ARG A 91 8.26 30.20 -3.64
N LYS A 92 7.14 29.78 -4.25
CA LYS A 92 6.46 30.47 -5.36
C LYS A 92 7.34 30.62 -6.59
N GLU A 93 8.22 29.68 -6.83
CA GLU A 93 9.10 29.59 -7.98
C GLU A 93 8.48 28.70 -9.07
N SER A 94 9.07 28.70 -10.28
CA SER A 94 8.66 27.84 -11.38
C SER A 94 8.98 26.38 -11.04
N PHE A 95 7.94 25.61 -10.75
CA PHE A 95 8.04 24.23 -10.20
C PHE A 95 7.52 23.14 -11.14
N LYS A 96 6.96 23.49 -12.30
CA LYS A 96 6.37 22.50 -13.21
C LYS A 96 7.44 21.77 -14.00
N ASP A 97 7.11 20.52 -14.36
CA ASP A 97 7.89 19.73 -15.31
C ASP A 97 8.24 20.52 -16.57
N GLY A 98 9.50 20.37 -17.04
CA GLY A 98 10.02 21.05 -18.22
C GLY A 98 10.38 22.53 -18.03
N CYS A 99 10.07 23.14 -16.88
CA CYS A 99 10.54 24.49 -16.58
C CYS A 99 12.04 24.48 -16.29
N LYS A 100 12.80 25.41 -16.87
CA LYS A 100 14.26 25.49 -16.71
C LYS A 100 14.69 25.46 -15.24
N ASN A 101 14.06 26.30 -14.39
CA ASN A 101 14.37 26.34 -12.95
C ASN A 101 14.17 24.99 -12.26
N PHE A 102 13.11 24.25 -12.62
CA PHE A 102 12.86 22.91 -12.10
C PHE A 102 13.93 21.92 -12.57
N GLU A 103 14.19 21.86 -13.90
CA GLU A 103 15.14 20.90 -14.48
C GLU A 103 16.58 21.13 -13.97
N ASP A 104 17.02 22.38 -13.87
CA ASP A 104 18.33 22.72 -13.34
C ASP A 104 18.46 22.35 -11.86
N THR A 105 17.39 22.57 -11.08
CA THR A 105 17.36 22.28 -9.65
C THR A 105 17.35 20.77 -9.38
N VAL A 106 16.47 20.02 -10.05
CA VAL A 106 16.37 18.57 -9.86
C VAL A 106 17.66 17.86 -10.28
N LYS A 107 18.27 18.29 -11.38
CA LYS A 107 19.54 17.76 -11.87
C LYS A 107 20.68 18.02 -10.88
N LYS A 108 20.75 19.23 -10.31
CA LYS A 108 21.78 19.62 -9.31
C LYS A 108 21.79 18.72 -8.09
N ILE A 109 20.63 18.24 -7.64
CA ILE A 109 20.52 17.38 -6.46
C ILE A 109 20.54 15.87 -6.78
N GLY A 110 20.70 15.52 -8.05
CA GLY A 110 20.70 14.13 -8.51
C GLY A 110 19.31 13.47 -8.48
N GLY A 111 18.27 14.25 -8.72
CA GLY A 111 16.93 13.77 -8.99
C GLY A 111 16.73 13.41 -10.48
N THR A 112 15.61 12.79 -10.81
CA THR A 112 15.22 12.44 -12.18
C THR A 112 14.68 13.66 -12.91
N SER A 113 15.09 13.88 -14.15
CA SER A 113 14.53 14.92 -15.02
C SER A 113 13.13 14.52 -15.52
N THR A 114 12.37 15.51 -15.98
CA THR A 114 11.07 15.31 -16.62
C THR A 114 11.20 14.33 -17.80
N GLY A 115 10.21 13.43 -17.94
CA GLY A 115 10.17 12.45 -19.01
C GLY A 115 11.12 11.25 -18.83
N THR A 116 11.87 11.15 -17.74
CA THR A 116 12.67 9.96 -17.44
C THR A 116 11.77 8.76 -17.20
N ILE A 117 11.98 7.69 -17.99
CA ILE A 117 11.25 6.43 -17.87
C ILE A 117 12.18 5.38 -17.27
N PHE A 118 11.72 4.71 -16.22
CA PHE A 118 12.42 3.58 -15.61
C PHE A 118 11.79 2.28 -16.10
N PRO A 119 12.51 1.47 -16.90
CA PRO A 119 12.00 0.19 -17.38
C PRO A 119 12.09 -0.87 -16.28
N ALA A 120 11.11 -0.90 -15.39
CA ALA A 120 11.03 -1.94 -14.38
C ALA A 120 9.57 -2.37 -14.20
N GLY A 121 9.37 -3.61 -13.74
CA GLY A 121 8.06 -4.17 -13.45
C GLY A 121 7.74 -5.42 -14.24
N ILE A 122 6.51 -5.90 -14.13
CA ILE A 122 6.04 -7.10 -14.83
C ILE A 122 5.36 -6.66 -16.12
N ARG A 123 5.83 -7.22 -17.25
CA ARG A 123 5.13 -7.19 -18.52
C ARG A 123 4.37 -8.48 -18.73
N TYR A 124 3.09 -8.35 -19.00
CA TYR A 124 2.20 -9.46 -19.27
C TYR A 124 2.05 -9.61 -20.77
N HIS A 125 2.38 -10.81 -21.29
CA HIS A 125 2.31 -11.13 -22.70
C HIS A 125 1.15 -12.08 -22.98
N GLY A 126 0.33 -11.74 -23.97
CA GLY A 126 -0.72 -12.60 -24.49
C GLY A 126 -0.39 -13.02 -25.91
N VAL A 127 -0.56 -14.30 -26.19
CA VAL A 127 -0.21 -14.89 -27.49
C VAL A 127 -1.45 -15.44 -28.19
N CYS A 128 -1.40 -15.49 -29.50
CA CYS A 128 -2.42 -16.14 -30.31
C CYS A 128 -2.47 -17.64 -30.03
N SER A 129 -3.63 -18.18 -29.69
CA SER A 129 -3.80 -19.62 -29.42
C SER A 129 -3.52 -20.52 -30.64
N LYS A 130 -3.56 -19.96 -31.86
CA LYS A 130 -3.35 -20.71 -33.09
C LYS A 130 -1.91 -20.71 -33.57
N CYS A 131 -1.24 -19.55 -33.60
CA CYS A 131 0.10 -19.43 -34.18
C CYS A 131 1.19 -19.05 -33.16
N GLY A 132 0.84 -18.77 -31.90
CA GLY A 132 1.81 -18.37 -30.87
C GLY A 132 2.31 -16.93 -30.96
N GLU A 133 1.90 -16.15 -31.97
CA GLU A 133 2.33 -14.77 -32.16
C GLU A 133 1.91 -13.89 -30.96
N GLU A 134 2.81 -13.00 -30.51
CA GLU A 134 2.49 -12.04 -29.45
C GLU A 134 1.44 -11.04 -29.96
N CYS A 135 0.30 -11.00 -29.27
CA CYS A 135 -0.83 -10.14 -29.61
C CYS A 135 -1.17 -9.12 -28.53
N LEU A 136 -0.62 -9.28 -27.35
CA LEU A 136 -0.84 -8.40 -26.20
C LEU A 136 0.46 -8.22 -25.42
N ASN A 137 0.84 -6.96 -25.21
CA ASN A 137 1.91 -6.56 -24.32
C ASN A 137 1.39 -5.45 -23.41
N THR A 138 1.34 -5.70 -22.10
CA THR A 138 0.76 -4.74 -21.15
C THR A 138 1.37 -4.87 -19.75
N THR A 139 1.46 -3.76 -19.04
CA THR A 139 1.80 -3.74 -17.61
C THR A 139 0.56 -3.88 -16.71
N SER A 140 -0.63 -3.79 -17.27
CA SER A 140 -1.89 -3.91 -16.53
C SER A 140 -2.33 -5.36 -16.37
N LYS A 141 -2.12 -5.93 -15.18
CA LYS A 141 -2.60 -7.28 -14.84
C LYS A 141 -4.12 -7.43 -15.04
N ALA A 142 -4.89 -6.40 -14.72
CA ALA A 142 -6.35 -6.43 -14.90
C ALA A 142 -6.75 -6.50 -16.38
N ARG A 143 -6.07 -5.70 -17.25
CA ARG A 143 -6.29 -5.77 -18.72
C ARG A 143 -5.87 -7.13 -19.28
N PHE A 144 -4.69 -7.62 -18.85
CA PHE A 144 -4.19 -8.93 -19.24
C PHE A 144 -5.18 -10.04 -18.89
N ASN A 145 -5.59 -10.14 -17.61
CA ASN A 145 -6.53 -11.16 -17.16
C ASN A 145 -7.86 -11.10 -17.94
N ARG A 146 -8.40 -9.89 -18.17
CA ARG A 146 -9.65 -9.73 -18.93
C ARG A 146 -9.54 -10.21 -20.36
N ILE A 147 -8.41 -9.93 -21.05
CA ILE A 147 -8.22 -10.28 -22.46
C ILE A 147 -7.93 -11.77 -22.63
N THR A 148 -7.19 -12.36 -21.70
CA THR A 148 -6.78 -13.79 -21.76
C THR A 148 -7.74 -14.74 -21.02
N ASP A 149 -8.87 -14.22 -20.53
CA ASP A 149 -9.92 -14.99 -19.89
C ASP A 149 -10.68 -15.78 -20.96
N PRO A 150 -10.80 -17.13 -20.84
CA PRO A 150 -11.56 -17.94 -21.78
C PRO A 150 -13.02 -17.50 -21.97
N GLU A 151 -13.67 -16.99 -20.93
CA GLU A 151 -15.04 -16.48 -21.00
C GLU A 151 -15.17 -15.24 -21.92
N ASN A 152 -14.09 -14.49 -22.07
CA ASN A 152 -14.01 -13.30 -22.91
C ASN A 152 -13.42 -13.57 -24.31
N ALA A 153 -13.06 -14.81 -24.64
CA ALA A 153 -12.41 -15.17 -25.90
C ALA A 153 -13.16 -14.71 -27.17
N LYS A 154 -14.49 -14.64 -27.11
CA LYS A 154 -15.33 -14.15 -28.21
C LYS A 154 -15.21 -12.64 -28.49
N PHE A 155 -14.72 -11.88 -27.49
CA PHE A 155 -14.57 -10.41 -27.59
C PHE A 155 -13.13 -9.98 -27.90
N TYR A 156 -12.15 -10.84 -27.55
CA TYR A 156 -10.74 -10.53 -27.69
C TYR A 156 -10.04 -11.60 -28.51
N VAL A 157 -9.89 -11.31 -29.79
CA VAL A 157 -9.20 -12.20 -30.73
C VAL A 157 -7.92 -11.56 -31.23
N SER A 158 -6.96 -12.41 -31.62
CA SER A 158 -5.70 -12.01 -32.21
C SER A 158 -5.87 -11.38 -33.58
N GLY A 159 -5.08 -10.35 -33.89
CA GLY A 159 -5.08 -9.72 -35.23
C GLY A 159 -4.54 -10.65 -36.34
N CYS A 160 -3.68 -11.59 -36.00
CA CYS A 160 -3.00 -12.50 -36.96
C CYS A 160 -3.92 -13.63 -37.46
N CYS A 161 -4.61 -14.33 -36.56
CA CYS A 161 -5.38 -15.53 -36.89
C CYS A 161 -6.87 -15.45 -36.48
N HIS A 162 -7.33 -14.31 -35.96
CA HIS A 162 -8.67 -14.14 -35.39
C HIS A 162 -9.03 -15.24 -34.36
N SER A 163 -8.03 -15.73 -33.62
CA SER A 163 -8.17 -16.78 -32.62
C SER A 163 -8.05 -16.18 -31.21
N PRO A 164 -8.57 -16.85 -30.16
CA PRO A 164 -8.45 -16.37 -28.79
C PRO A 164 -7.03 -16.00 -28.41
N ILE A 165 -6.88 -14.96 -27.57
CA ILE A 165 -5.59 -14.59 -26.98
C ILE A 165 -5.48 -15.32 -25.65
N ILE A 166 -4.43 -16.14 -25.52
CA ILE A 166 -4.13 -16.90 -24.31
C ILE A 166 -2.92 -16.32 -23.57
N LYS A 167 -2.71 -16.78 -22.34
CA LYS A 167 -1.56 -16.32 -21.52
C LYS A 167 -0.26 -16.83 -22.11
N GLY A 168 0.64 -15.90 -22.40
CA GLY A 168 2.05 -16.18 -22.69
C GLY A 168 2.92 -16.05 -21.44
N GLU A 169 4.21 -16.19 -21.60
CA GLU A 169 5.19 -16.01 -20.53
C GLU A 169 5.31 -14.54 -20.14
N ASN A 170 5.31 -14.28 -18.83
CA ASN A 170 5.48 -12.91 -18.34
C ASN A 170 6.96 -12.56 -18.27
N GLU A 171 7.30 -11.34 -18.69
CA GLU A 171 8.62 -10.78 -18.56
C GLU A 171 8.75 -9.94 -17.30
N ILE A 172 9.82 -10.13 -16.53
CA ILE A 172 10.17 -9.28 -15.40
C ILE A 172 11.29 -8.34 -15.83
N LEU A 173 10.94 -7.10 -16.13
CA LEU A 173 11.91 -6.05 -16.40
C LEU A 173 12.57 -5.61 -15.10
N LYS A 174 13.89 -5.73 -15.04
CA LYS A 174 14.68 -5.22 -13.93
C LYS A 174 15.07 -3.76 -14.18
N ASP A 175 15.14 -2.98 -13.12
CA ASP A 175 15.66 -1.62 -13.17
C ASP A 175 17.19 -1.69 -13.41
N ASN A 176 17.60 -1.40 -14.64
CA ASN A 176 19.01 -1.36 -15.06
C ASN A 176 19.56 0.07 -15.11
N THR A 177 18.86 1.06 -14.52
CA THR A 177 19.28 2.45 -14.50
C THR A 177 20.66 2.59 -13.88
N GLU A 178 21.54 3.31 -14.54
CA GLU A 178 22.87 3.64 -14.05
C GLU A 178 22.89 5.07 -13.49
N PHE A 179 23.42 5.21 -12.30
CA PHE A 179 23.60 6.50 -11.65
C PHE A 179 25.09 6.85 -11.58
N LYS A 180 25.47 7.97 -12.18
CA LYS A 180 26.86 8.47 -12.17
C LYS A 180 27.33 8.91 -10.78
N ASN A 181 26.39 9.31 -9.92
CA ASN A 181 26.71 9.77 -8.57
C ASN A 181 26.84 8.56 -7.63
N LYS A 182 28.01 8.42 -6.99
CA LYS A 182 28.30 7.36 -6.01
C LYS A 182 27.41 7.44 -4.76
N ASP A 183 26.92 8.62 -4.42
CA ASP A 183 26.06 8.85 -3.24
C ASP A 183 24.56 8.66 -3.56
N ALA A 184 24.23 8.20 -4.78
CA ALA A 184 22.86 7.93 -5.15
C ALA A 184 22.28 6.82 -4.24
N GLY A 185 21.10 7.05 -3.67
CA GLY A 185 20.43 6.10 -2.78
C GLY A 185 20.93 6.09 -1.31
N GLU A 186 21.93 6.88 -0.96
CA GLU A 186 22.52 6.88 0.39
C GLU A 186 21.52 7.24 1.49
N LEU A 187 20.76 8.31 1.29
CA LEU A 187 19.76 8.77 2.27
C LEU A 187 18.67 7.72 2.50
N LEU A 188 18.22 7.11 1.42
CA LEU A 188 17.17 6.10 1.50
C LEU A 188 17.68 4.81 2.17
N ARG A 189 18.90 4.33 1.84
CA ARG A 189 19.51 3.16 2.51
C ARG A 189 19.60 3.39 4.01
N LYS A 190 20.17 4.51 4.43
CA LYS A 190 20.28 4.90 5.86
C LYS A 190 18.91 4.87 6.55
N ASN A 191 17.87 5.41 5.92
CA ASN A 191 16.54 5.45 6.51
C ASN A 191 15.84 4.08 6.54
N ILE A 192 16.12 3.20 5.58
CA ILE A 192 15.67 1.80 5.60
C ILE A 192 16.30 1.07 6.79
N GLU A 193 17.61 1.18 6.95
CA GLU A 193 18.35 0.56 8.07
C GLU A 193 17.86 1.07 9.43
N LEU A 194 17.68 2.39 9.56
CA LEU A 194 17.15 3.01 10.78
C LEU A 194 15.77 2.48 11.17
N VAL A 195 14.89 2.31 10.20
CA VAL A 195 13.53 1.80 10.44
C VAL A 195 13.54 0.30 10.76
N ASN A 196 14.38 -0.47 10.07
CA ASN A 196 14.50 -1.92 10.30
C ASN A 196 15.18 -2.21 11.63
N GLY A 197 16.25 -1.51 11.99
CA GLY A 197 16.91 -1.61 13.30
C GLY A 197 15.95 -1.31 14.47
N LYS A 198 15.10 -0.28 14.35
CA LYS A 198 14.07 0.00 15.36
C LYS A 198 13.03 -1.12 15.49
N LYS A 199 12.64 -1.77 14.38
CA LYS A 199 11.72 -2.91 14.40
C LYS A 199 12.33 -4.11 15.13
N GLU A 200 13.61 -4.40 14.91
CA GLU A 200 14.31 -5.52 15.58
C GLU A 200 14.44 -5.28 17.08
N ILE A 201 14.82 -4.07 17.50
CA ILE A 201 14.90 -3.70 18.93
C ILE A 201 13.52 -3.87 19.57
N THR A 202 12.46 -3.39 18.92
CA THR A 202 11.09 -3.53 19.43
C THR A 202 10.70 -5.00 19.55
N LYS A 203 11.00 -5.85 18.55
CA LYS A 203 10.75 -7.29 18.62
C LYS A 203 11.52 -7.95 19.78
N LYS A 204 12.80 -7.62 19.98
CA LYS A 204 13.61 -8.14 21.07
C LYS A 204 13.08 -7.73 22.45
N ILE A 205 12.63 -6.48 22.61
CA ILE A 205 12.03 -5.98 23.87
C ILE A 205 10.72 -6.70 24.18
N VAL A 206 9.88 -6.91 23.16
CA VAL A 206 8.61 -7.64 23.31
C VAL A 206 8.88 -9.10 23.67
N ALA A 207 9.79 -9.75 22.97
CA ALA A 207 10.19 -11.14 23.26
C ALA A 207 10.76 -11.28 24.69
N LYS A 208 11.61 -10.35 25.15
CA LYS A 208 12.14 -10.33 26.51
C LYS A 208 11.04 -10.14 27.56
N LYS A 209 10.10 -9.21 27.33
CA LYS A 209 8.96 -9.00 28.24
C LYS A 209 8.04 -10.22 28.34
N VAL A 210 7.88 -10.98 27.26
CA VAL A 210 7.12 -12.22 27.24
C VAL A 210 7.87 -13.30 28.01
N ALA A 211 9.19 -13.45 27.78
CA ALA A 211 10.02 -14.41 28.50
C ALA A 211 10.10 -14.12 30.01
N ASP A 212 10.19 -12.85 30.40
CA ASP A 212 10.22 -12.43 31.82
C ASP A 212 8.85 -12.64 32.50
N LYS A 213 7.73 -12.61 31.79
CA LYS A 213 6.41 -12.96 32.32
C LYS A 213 6.23 -14.47 32.55
N ILE A 214 6.91 -15.30 31.77
CA ILE A 214 6.85 -16.77 31.90
C ILE A 214 7.71 -17.25 33.08
N LYS A 215 8.70 -16.46 33.53
CA LYS A 215 9.62 -16.82 34.64
C LYS A 215 9.12 -16.43 36.02
N LYS A 216 7.99 -15.80 36.20
CA LYS A 216 7.42 -15.54 37.54
C LYS A 216 6.67 -16.78 38.01
N PRO A 217 6.98 -17.33 39.22
CA PRO A 217 6.23 -18.45 39.75
C PRO A 217 4.76 -18.10 39.97
N ALA A 218 3.93 -19.06 39.67
CA ALA A 218 2.50 -19.01 39.89
C ALA A 218 2.20 -19.00 41.40
N ASP A 219 1.91 -17.82 41.95
CA ASP A 219 1.23 -17.71 43.23
C ASP A 219 0.17 -16.62 43.12
N LYS A 220 -1.01 -17.07 43.10
CA LYS A 220 -2.35 -16.54 43.30
C LYS A 220 -3.26 -16.87 42.13
N ILE A 221 -3.89 -18.01 42.26
CA ILE A 221 -5.08 -18.44 41.53
C ILE A 221 -6.21 -17.50 41.95
N GLU A 222 -6.48 -16.48 41.17
CA GLU A 222 -7.78 -15.81 41.14
C GLU A 222 -8.73 -16.64 40.29
N LYS A 223 -9.95 -16.81 40.84
CA LYS A 223 -11.02 -17.68 40.40
C LYS A 223 -11.21 -17.75 38.89
N PRO A 224 -11.63 -18.91 38.35
CA PRO A 224 -11.92 -19.05 36.92
C PRO A 224 -13.02 -18.07 36.55
N ILE A 225 -12.75 -17.24 35.59
CA ILE A 225 -13.78 -16.55 34.81
C ILE A 225 -14.44 -17.66 34.00
N GLU A 226 -15.73 -17.87 34.21
CA GLU A 226 -16.52 -18.81 33.43
C GLU A 226 -16.23 -18.61 31.94
N ASP A 227 -15.81 -19.70 31.32
CA ASP A 227 -15.55 -19.80 29.89
C ASP A 227 -16.85 -19.54 29.12
N ASN A 228 -17.15 -18.28 28.88
CA ASN A 228 -17.96 -17.96 27.73
C ASN A 228 -17.03 -18.12 26.54
N ASP A 229 -17.21 -19.17 25.79
CA ASP A 229 -16.50 -19.55 24.55
C ASP A 229 -16.50 -18.37 23.56
N ILE A 230 -15.60 -17.41 23.75
CA ILE A 230 -15.32 -16.35 22.78
C ILE A 230 -14.47 -17.00 21.69
N LYS A 231 -15.11 -17.51 20.66
CA LYS A 231 -14.42 -17.96 19.44
C LYS A 231 -13.71 -16.78 18.82
N ILE A 232 -12.40 -16.71 19.00
CA ILE A 232 -11.54 -15.76 18.30
C ILE A 232 -11.46 -16.23 16.85
N ASP A 233 -12.01 -15.46 15.91
CA ASP A 233 -11.84 -15.72 14.49
C ASP A 233 -10.36 -15.54 14.13
N PRO A 234 -9.67 -16.58 13.66
CA PRO A 234 -8.25 -16.54 13.30
C PRO A 234 -7.94 -15.56 12.16
N ILE A 235 -8.95 -15.13 11.39
CA ILE A 235 -8.78 -14.25 10.23
C ILE A 235 -8.74 -12.77 10.63
N THR A 236 -9.36 -12.40 11.75
CA THR A 236 -9.67 -10.98 12.02
C THR A 236 -9.05 -10.38 13.28
N HIS A 237 -8.54 -11.19 14.21
CA HIS A 237 -8.04 -10.69 15.51
C HIS A 237 -8.98 -9.63 16.12
N LEU A 238 -10.27 -9.91 16.15
CA LEU A 238 -11.33 -8.95 16.49
C LEU A 238 -11.19 -8.37 17.90
N ILE A 239 -10.47 -9.04 18.80
CA ILE A 239 -10.42 -8.69 20.21
C ILE A 239 -8.97 -8.58 20.67
N ALA A 240 -8.56 -7.38 21.05
CA ALA A 240 -7.31 -7.15 21.77
C ALA A 240 -7.64 -6.73 23.21
N PRO A 241 -7.30 -7.53 24.24
CA PRO A 241 -7.47 -7.13 25.62
C PRO A 241 -6.51 -5.98 25.94
N LYS A 242 -7.04 -4.83 26.31
CA LYS A 242 -6.28 -3.70 26.85
C LYS A 242 -6.92 -3.30 28.17
N ASN A 243 -6.21 -3.51 29.28
CA ASN A 243 -6.61 -3.13 30.64
C ASN A 243 -7.97 -3.73 31.08
N GLY A 244 -8.21 -5.01 30.84
CA GLY A 244 -9.44 -5.70 31.30
C GLY A 244 -10.73 -5.30 30.57
N LYS A 245 -10.67 -4.44 29.59
CA LYS A 245 -11.80 -4.11 28.70
C LYS A 245 -11.53 -4.62 27.29
N ILE A 246 -12.46 -5.41 26.76
CA ILE A 246 -12.43 -5.89 25.38
C ILE A 246 -12.71 -4.69 24.47
N LYS A 247 -11.72 -4.31 23.66
CA LYS A 247 -11.86 -3.23 22.66
C LYS A 247 -12.01 -3.87 21.29
N VAL A 248 -13.19 -3.73 20.70
CA VAL A 248 -13.47 -4.25 19.36
C VAL A 248 -12.75 -3.39 18.31
N ASN A 249 -11.99 -4.04 17.42
CA ASN A 249 -11.46 -3.39 16.24
C ASN A 249 -12.58 -3.26 15.20
N GLN A 250 -13.16 -2.08 15.06
CA GLN A 250 -14.29 -1.80 14.15
C GLN A 250 -13.99 -2.19 12.69
N THR A 251 -12.79 -1.91 12.21
CA THR A 251 -12.41 -2.25 10.82
C THR A 251 -12.35 -3.78 10.62
N ALA A 252 -11.86 -4.52 11.62
CA ALA A 252 -11.84 -5.96 11.59
C ALA A 252 -13.26 -6.53 11.65
N LEU A 253 -14.10 -6.04 12.56
CA LEU A 253 -15.52 -6.43 12.68
C LEU A 253 -16.27 -6.26 11.34
N TRP A 254 -16.04 -5.15 10.63
CA TRP A 254 -16.70 -4.91 9.34
C TRP A 254 -16.24 -5.86 8.24
N ARG A 255 -14.94 -6.15 8.18
CA ARG A 255 -14.40 -7.11 7.21
C ARG A 255 -14.96 -8.50 7.44
N THR A 256 -15.04 -8.91 8.70
CA THR A 256 -15.61 -10.21 9.10
C THR A 256 -17.10 -10.26 8.78
N LEU A 257 -17.85 -9.22 9.10
CA LEU A 257 -19.28 -9.16 8.78
C LEU A 257 -19.52 -9.23 7.27
N ILE A 258 -18.74 -8.51 6.46
CA ILE A 258 -18.83 -8.58 5.00
C ILE A 258 -18.54 -10.00 4.51
N TYR A 259 -17.50 -10.64 5.03
CA TYR A 259 -17.13 -12.00 4.66
C TYR A 259 -18.27 -12.99 5.00
N TYR A 260 -18.83 -12.92 6.19
CA TYR A 260 -19.93 -13.82 6.59
C TYR A 260 -21.23 -13.57 5.80
N VAL A 261 -21.52 -12.33 5.44
CA VAL A 261 -22.66 -12.00 4.57
C VAL A 261 -22.45 -12.55 3.15
N ASP A 262 -21.25 -12.39 2.60
CA ASP A 262 -20.92 -12.84 1.25
C ASP A 262 -20.83 -14.39 1.16
N THR A 263 -20.46 -15.06 2.27
CA THR A 263 -20.43 -16.53 2.39
C THR A 263 -21.73 -17.13 2.93
N LYS A 264 -22.75 -16.30 3.21
CA LYS A 264 -24.06 -16.69 3.78
C LYS A 264 -23.93 -17.52 5.08
N ASN A 265 -23.02 -17.09 5.96
CA ASN A 265 -22.80 -17.73 7.26
C ASN A 265 -23.67 -17.06 8.33
N ASP A 266 -24.94 -17.45 8.37
CA ASP A 266 -25.98 -16.85 9.22
C ASP A 266 -25.69 -17.01 10.72
N ALA A 267 -25.13 -18.14 11.13
CA ALA A 267 -24.80 -18.42 12.53
C ALA A 267 -23.77 -17.41 13.07
N GLU A 268 -22.73 -17.14 12.30
CA GLU A 268 -21.68 -16.19 12.69
C GLU A 268 -22.15 -14.73 12.62
N ILE A 269 -23.05 -14.38 11.71
CA ILE A 269 -23.70 -13.07 11.67
C ILE A 269 -24.50 -12.83 12.96
N LYS A 270 -25.29 -13.83 13.39
CA LYS A 270 -26.07 -13.78 14.65
C LYS A 270 -25.15 -13.69 15.85
N PHE A 271 -24.06 -14.46 15.88
CA PHE A 271 -23.06 -14.41 16.93
C PHE A 271 -22.44 -13.00 17.05
N LEU A 272 -22.04 -12.38 15.94
CA LEU A 272 -21.49 -11.02 15.93
C LEU A 272 -22.52 -9.99 16.45
N TYR A 273 -23.77 -10.11 16.02
CA TYR A 273 -24.83 -9.22 16.47
C TYR A 273 -25.09 -9.34 17.99
N LYS A 274 -25.18 -10.57 18.49
CA LYS A 274 -25.42 -10.85 19.91
C LYS A 274 -24.31 -10.31 20.82
N ASN A 275 -23.05 -10.50 20.43
CA ASN A 275 -21.91 -10.19 21.30
C ASN A 275 -21.37 -8.77 21.13
N PHE A 276 -21.63 -8.12 19.99
CA PHE A 276 -21.05 -6.81 19.63
C PHE A 276 -22.10 -5.82 19.13
N LYS A 277 -23.32 -5.85 19.66
CA LYS A 277 -24.50 -5.12 19.16
C LYS A 277 -24.24 -3.66 18.81
N GLU A 278 -23.61 -2.89 19.71
CA GLU A 278 -23.36 -1.46 19.48
C GLU A 278 -22.36 -1.21 18.34
N ASP A 279 -21.27 -1.97 18.33
CA ASP A 279 -20.22 -1.85 17.30
C ASP A 279 -20.68 -2.41 15.97
N PHE A 280 -21.49 -3.46 15.98
CA PHE A 280 -22.15 -4.04 14.82
C PHE A 280 -23.08 -2.99 14.15
N ILE A 281 -23.93 -2.29 14.92
CA ILE A 281 -24.84 -1.28 14.39
C ILE A 281 -24.07 -0.10 13.75
N LYS A 282 -22.93 0.29 14.30
CA LYS A 282 -22.08 1.32 13.70
C LYS A 282 -21.53 0.90 12.33
N GLY A 283 -21.08 -0.36 12.22
CA GLY A 283 -20.54 -0.92 10.99
C GLY A 283 -21.58 -1.20 9.92
N TYR A 284 -22.72 -1.66 10.33
CA TYR A 284 -23.84 -2.03 9.49
C TYR A 284 -24.32 -0.89 8.56
N LYS A 285 -24.33 0.37 9.05
CA LYS A 285 -24.73 1.53 8.26
C LYS A 285 -23.84 1.81 7.03
N CYS A 286 -22.64 1.26 6.98
CA CYS A 286 -21.69 1.45 5.90
C CYS A 286 -21.76 0.35 4.83
N LEU A 287 -22.64 -0.63 4.98
CA LEU A 287 -22.81 -1.73 4.03
C LEU A 287 -23.70 -1.31 2.85
N THR A 288 -23.63 -2.10 1.77
CA THR A 288 -24.53 -1.92 0.64
C THR A 288 -25.98 -2.28 0.99
N LYS A 289 -26.95 -1.66 0.33
CA LYS A 289 -28.39 -1.92 0.58
C LYS A 289 -28.77 -3.41 0.54
N ASN A 290 -28.14 -4.17 -0.36
CA ASN A 290 -28.43 -5.61 -0.48
C ASN A 290 -27.89 -6.41 0.72
N ARG A 291 -26.69 -6.09 1.22
CA ARG A 291 -26.13 -6.72 2.43
C ARG A 291 -26.93 -6.36 3.67
N ILE A 292 -27.40 -5.11 3.77
CA ILE A 292 -28.29 -4.66 4.84
C ILE A 292 -29.59 -5.48 4.86
N LYS A 293 -30.26 -5.63 3.70
CA LYS A 293 -31.48 -6.43 3.60
C LYS A 293 -31.27 -7.88 4.05
N TYR A 294 -30.15 -8.48 3.67
CA TYR A 294 -29.82 -9.85 4.06
C TYR A 294 -29.61 -9.98 5.57
N ILE A 295 -28.87 -9.07 6.17
CA ILE A 295 -28.63 -9.03 7.62
C ILE A 295 -29.94 -8.83 8.38
N ASP A 296 -30.81 -7.89 7.94
CA ASP A 296 -32.11 -7.62 8.55
C ASP A 296 -33.02 -8.86 8.54
N MET A 297 -32.97 -9.63 7.45
CA MET A 297 -33.71 -10.88 7.36
C MET A 297 -33.24 -11.89 8.42
N ILE A 298 -31.93 -12.03 8.61
CA ILE A 298 -31.35 -12.99 9.55
C ILE A 298 -31.60 -12.58 11.00
N ILE A 299 -31.50 -11.29 11.32
CA ILE A 299 -31.64 -10.79 12.68
C ILE A 299 -33.12 -10.76 13.11
N LYS A 300 -34.05 -10.43 12.21
CA LYS A 300 -35.49 -10.40 12.47
C LYS A 300 -36.11 -11.74 12.78
N VAL A 301 -35.48 -12.86 12.45
CA VAL A 301 -35.96 -14.21 12.74
C VAL A 301 -35.80 -14.57 14.24
N GLU A 302 -35.12 -13.75 15.04
CA GLU A 302 -34.90 -13.97 16.48
C GLU A 302 -35.57 -12.90 17.39
N ALA A 303 -36.25 -11.91 16.84
CA ALA A 303 -37.05 -10.94 17.59
C ALA A 303 -38.55 -11.32 17.60
#